data_983a3e88b54429bd4e3db4a26c4d9b72
#
_entry.id   983a3e88b54429bd4e3db4a26c4d9b72
#
_cell.length_a   1.000
_cell.length_b   1.000
_cell.length_c   1.000
_cell.angle_alpha   90.00
_cell.angle_beta   90.00
_cell.angle_gamma   90.00
#
_symmetry.space_group_name_H-M   'P 1'
#
loop_
_entity.id
_entity.type
_entity.pdbx_description
1 polymer ?
#
loop_
_entity_poly.entity_id
_entity_poly.type
_entity_poly.pdbx_seq_one_letter_code
_entity_poly.pdbx_strand_id
1 'polypeptide(L)'
;NDDDKIGLIGNGSIGSKVVADNIEVITRQYYLNPESHMNFNTLVVTVPPENNKHLINNNILSKFKGKLISVSRSSVIDNKALLDNIDNISHAYVDTLDESYREELLNTGKVTYTKHTAFAHNFTYENNNSYFDELEGHIIDCLSNMVLNPVLARQVRMTF
;
A
#
# COMPACT_ATOMS: atom_id res chain seq x y z
N ASN A 1 -12.29 13.09 -7.05
CA ASN A 1 -13.22 12.56 -8.05
C ASN A 1 -13.93 11.37 -7.43
N ASP A 2 -15.26 11.32 -7.50
CA ASP A 2 -16.09 10.21 -6.99
C ASP A 2 -15.84 8.87 -7.70
N ASP A 3 -14.93 8.85 -8.66
CA ASP A 3 -14.60 7.70 -9.51
C ASP A 3 -13.32 6.94 -9.13
N ASP A 4 -12.61 7.31 -8.07
CA ASP A 4 -11.39 6.61 -7.65
C ASP A 4 -11.72 5.24 -7.05
N LYS A 5 -11.60 4.20 -7.86
CA LYS A 5 -11.83 2.82 -7.46
C LYS A 5 -10.59 2.24 -6.78
N ILE A 6 -10.75 1.74 -5.55
CA ILE A 6 -9.67 1.19 -4.73
C ILE A 6 -9.79 -0.33 -4.67
N GLY A 7 -8.72 -1.02 -5.05
CA GLY A 7 -8.59 -2.46 -4.86
C GLY A 7 -7.79 -2.76 -3.59
N LEU A 8 -8.39 -3.46 -2.63
CA LEU A 8 -7.73 -3.89 -1.40
C LEU A 8 -7.28 -5.35 -1.50
N ILE A 9 -5.99 -5.58 -1.45
CA ILE A 9 -5.36 -6.89 -1.41
C ILE A 9 -5.00 -7.24 0.03
N GLY A 10 -5.77 -8.12 0.63
CA GLY A 10 -5.66 -8.53 2.01
C GLY A 10 -6.71 -7.87 2.91
N ASN A 11 -7.56 -8.71 3.50
CA ASN A 11 -8.61 -8.28 4.42
C ASN A 11 -8.36 -8.89 5.83
N GLY A 12 -7.11 -8.84 6.28
CA GLY A 12 -6.68 -9.24 7.63
C GLY A 12 -6.88 -8.12 8.65
N SER A 13 -6.14 -8.18 9.76
CA SER A 13 -6.25 -7.21 10.87
C SER A 13 -6.02 -5.75 10.45
N ILE A 14 -5.16 -5.50 9.45
CA ILE A 14 -4.91 -4.17 8.91
C ILE A 14 -5.93 -3.84 7.81
N GLY A 15 -6.05 -4.71 6.80
CA GLY A 15 -6.90 -4.45 5.65
C GLY A 15 -8.38 -4.26 6.00
N SER A 16 -8.90 -5.00 6.98
CA SER A 16 -10.29 -4.86 7.44
C SER A 16 -10.62 -3.50 8.06
N LYS A 17 -9.59 -2.70 8.37
CA LYS A 17 -9.73 -1.36 8.94
C LYS A 17 -9.60 -0.23 7.91
N VAL A 18 -9.25 -0.57 6.69
CA VAL A 18 -9.23 0.37 5.57
C VAL A 18 -10.66 0.56 5.10
N VAL A 19 -11.18 1.76 5.25
CA VAL A 19 -12.55 2.12 4.85
C VAL A 19 -12.50 3.25 3.84
N ALA A 20 -13.12 3.03 2.69
CA ALA A 20 -13.32 4.06 1.66
C ALA A 20 -14.62 3.77 0.92
N ASP A 21 -15.25 4.80 0.34
CA ASP A 21 -16.56 4.66 -0.29
C ASP A 21 -16.57 3.72 -1.51
N ASN A 22 -15.44 3.66 -2.24
CA ASN A 22 -15.27 2.87 -3.47
C ASN A 22 -14.21 1.79 -3.32
N ILE A 23 -14.21 1.06 -2.20
CA ILE A 23 -13.26 -0.02 -1.95
C ILE A 23 -13.83 -1.38 -2.35
N GLU A 24 -13.05 -2.13 -3.09
CA GLU A 24 -13.33 -3.53 -3.43
C GLU A 24 -12.23 -4.43 -2.86
N VAL A 25 -12.62 -5.42 -2.04
CA VAL A 25 -11.69 -6.40 -1.51
C VAL A 25 -11.37 -7.43 -2.60
N ILE A 26 -10.11 -7.45 -3.01
CA ILE A 26 -9.62 -8.39 -4.03
C ILE A 26 -9.29 -9.71 -3.33
N THR A 27 -10.07 -10.74 -3.63
CA THR A 27 -9.87 -12.09 -3.07
C THR A 27 -8.73 -12.83 -3.79
N ARG A 28 -8.24 -13.91 -3.18
CA ARG A 28 -7.10 -14.68 -3.72
C ARG A 28 -7.31 -15.19 -5.14
N GLN A 29 -8.53 -15.46 -5.56
CA GLN A 29 -8.83 -15.86 -6.93
C GLN A 29 -8.54 -14.76 -7.95
N TYR A 30 -8.65 -13.49 -7.55
CA TYR A 30 -8.36 -12.36 -8.41
C TYR A 30 -6.86 -12.06 -8.51
N TYR A 31 -6.01 -12.45 -7.53
CA TYR A 31 -4.57 -12.23 -7.63
C TYR A 31 -3.94 -12.97 -8.80
N LEU A 32 -4.54 -14.09 -9.19
CA LEU A 32 -4.08 -14.93 -10.29
C LEU A 32 -4.53 -14.41 -11.65
N ASN A 33 -5.46 -13.46 -11.68
CA ASN A 33 -5.91 -12.82 -12.91
C ASN A 33 -5.45 -11.33 -12.94
N PRO A 34 -4.35 -11.01 -13.63
CA PRO A 34 -3.84 -9.64 -13.72
C PRO A 34 -4.84 -8.63 -14.27
N GLU A 35 -5.76 -9.08 -15.10
CA GLU A 35 -6.78 -8.22 -15.73
C GLU A 35 -7.74 -7.61 -14.70
N SER A 36 -7.98 -8.29 -13.57
CA SER A 36 -8.84 -7.79 -12.50
C SER A 36 -8.28 -6.54 -11.79
N HIS A 37 -6.95 -6.33 -11.84
CA HIS A 37 -6.27 -5.21 -11.20
C HIS A 37 -6.25 -3.95 -12.07
N MET A 38 -6.62 -4.05 -13.33
CA MET A 38 -6.57 -2.93 -14.29
C MET A 38 -7.72 -1.94 -14.11
N ASN A 39 -8.77 -2.34 -13.38
CA ASN A 39 -9.96 -1.53 -13.17
C ASN A 39 -9.86 -0.64 -11.90
N PHE A 40 -8.72 -0.62 -11.24
CA PHE A 40 -8.50 0.17 -10.04
C PHE A 40 -7.54 1.33 -10.30
N ASN A 41 -7.85 2.48 -9.72
CA ASN A 41 -6.97 3.66 -9.72
C ASN A 41 -5.91 3.55 -8.62
N THR A 42 -6.23 2.79 -7.58
CA THR A 42 -5.33 2.55 -6.45
C THR A 42 -5.39 1.09 -6.02
N LEU A 43 -4.24 0.47 -5.81
CA LEU A 43 -4.11 -0.84 -5.17
C LEU A 43 -3.50 -0.65 -3.77
N VAL A 44 -4.20 -1.16 -2.77
CA VAL A 44 -3.73 -1.18 -1.37
C VAL A 44 -3.38 -2.62 -0.99
N VAL A 45 -2.14 -2.86 -0.57
CA VAL A 45 -1.60 -4.19 -0.28
C VAL A 45 -1.28 -4.30 1.20
N THR A 46 -2.00 -5.18 1.90
CA THR A 46 -1.92 -5.38 3.36
C THR A 46 -1.77 -6.85 3.76
N VAL A 47 -1.23 -7.68 2.87
CA VAL A 47 -1.04 -9.11 3.13
C VAL A 47 0.27 -9.39 3.87
N PRO A 48 0.32 -10.45 4.71
CA PRO A 48 1.57 -10.91 5.31
C PRO A 48 2.48 -11.53 4.24
N PRO A 49 3.80 -11.62 4.48
CA PRO A 49 4.76 -12.15 3.50
C PRO A 49 4.64 -13.66 3.27
N GLU A 50 4.10 -14.40 4.26
CA GLU A 50 3.94 -15.84 4.21
C GLU A 50 3.01 -16.24 3.07
N ASN A 51 3.50 -17.05 2.14
CA ASN A 51 2.81 -17.49 0.92
C ASN A 51 2.42 -16.36 -0.06
N ASN A 52 2.95 -15.15 0.12
CA ASN A 52 2.64 -13.99 -0.72
C ASN A 52 3.91 -13.35 -1.33
N LYS A 53 5.02 -14.10 -1.38
CA LYS A 53 6.25 -13.62 -2.01
C LYS A 53 6.00 -13.29 -3.47
N HIS A 54 6.41 -12.08 -3.87
CA HIS A 54 6.24 -11.55 -5.23
C HIS A 54 4.78 -11.65 -5.73
N LEU A 55 3.81 -11.45 -4.81
CA LEU A 55 2.40 -11.39 -5.17
C LEU A 55 2.15 -10.26 -6.17
N ILE A 56 2.71 -9.09 -5.91
CA ILE A 56 2.73 -7.96 -6.85
C ILE A 56 3.96 -8.13 -7.74
N ASN A 57 3.76 -8.74 -8.87
CA ASN A 57 4.81 -9.16 -9.80
C ASN A 57 4.71 -8.44 -11.15
N ASN A 58 5.59 -8.81 -12.08
CA ASN A 58 5.63 -8.21 -13.40
C ASN A 58 4.30 -8.33 -14.18
N ASN A 59 3.53 -9.41 -14.00
CA ASN A 59 2.26 -9.57 -14.70
C ASN A 59 1.23 -8.52 -14.29
N ILE A 60 1.28 -8.07 -13.02
CA ILE A 60 0.44 -6.99 -12.50
C ILE A 60 1.04 -5.64 -12.89
N LEU A 61 2.32 -5.42 -12.57
CA LEU A 61 2.98 -4.13 -12.69
C LEU A 61 3.11 -3.63 -14.13
N SER A 62 3.27 -4.54 -15.10
CA SER A 62 3.34 -4.18 -16.52
C SER A 62 2.02 -3.61 -17.08
N LYS A 63 0.92 -3.90 -16.43
CA LYS A 63 -0.42 -3.49 -16.89
C LYS A 63 -1.07 -2.42 -16.00
N PHE A 64 -0.71 -2.39 -14.72
CA PHE A 64 -1.29 -1.46 -13.75
C PHE A 64 -0.73 -0.05 -13.94
N LYS A 65 -1.62 0.95 -13.99
CA LYS A 65 -1.25 2.36 -14.22
C LYS A 65 -1.58 3.29 -13.05
N GLY A 66 -2.21 2.76 -12.02
CA GLY A 66 -2.68 3.53 -10.88
C GLY A 66 -1.61 3.77 -9.81
N LYS A 67 -2.05 4.09 -8.62
CA LYS A 67 -1.22 4.22 -7.42
C LYS A 67 -1.09 2.86 -6.72
N LEU A 68 0.13 2.52 -6.32
CA LEU A 68 0.39 1.32 -5.50
C LEU A 68 0.70 1.77 -4.07
N ILE A 69 -0.07 1.28 -3.10
CA ILE A 69 0.16 1.54 -1.67
C ILE A 69 0.42 0.20 -0.99
N SER A 70 1.57 0.02 -0.35
CA SER A 70 1.89 -1.22 0.34
C SER A 70 2.43 -0.98 1.74
N VAL A 71 1.73 -1.51 2.71
CA VAL A 71 2.19 -1.65 4.10
C VAL A 71 2.65 -3.08 4.42
N SER A 72 2.75 -3.92 3.38
CA SER A 72 3.29 -5.27 3.45
C SER A 72 4.81 -5.27 3.51
N ARG A 73 5.42 -6.44 3.75
CA ARG A 73 6.88 -6.60 3.69
C ARG A 73 7.40 -6.49 2.25
N SER A 74 8.65 -6.07 2.10
CA SER A 74 9.31 -5.85 0.79
C SER A 74 9.22 -7.06 -0.13
N SER A 75 9.28 -8.28 0.43
CA SER A 75 9.18 -9.52 -0.32
C SER A 75 7.82 -9.77 -0.99
N VAL A 76 6.77 -9.05 -0.61
CA VAL A 76 5.43 -9.17 -1.23
C VAL A 76 5.41 -8.54 -2.62
N ILE A 77 6.20 -7.49 -2.82
CA ILE A 77 6.39 -6.86 -4.13
C ILE A 77 7.67 -7.41 -4.75
N ASP A 78 7.62 -7.77 -6.02
CA ASP A 78 8.83 -7.96 -6.81
C ASP A 78 9.46 -6.59 -7.09
N ASN A 79 10.48 -6.23 -6.30
CA ASN A 79 11.08 -4.90 -6.36
C ASN A 79 11.81 -4.66 -7.67
N LYS A 80 12.36 -5.71 -8.31
CA LYS A 80 12.91 -5.59 -9.65
C LYS A 80 11.82 -5.30 -10.67
N ALA A 81 10.73 -6.05 -10.62
CA ALA A 81 9.61 -5.81 -11.52
C ALA A 81 8.98 -4.42 -11.29
N LEU A 82 8.95 -3.93 -10.03
CA LEU A 82 8.51 -2.57 -9.73
C LEU A 82 9.40 -1.54 -10.42
N LEU A 83 10.72 -1.70 -10.35
CA LEU A 83 11.67 -0.81 -11.01
C LEU A 83 11.52 -0.86 -12.53
N ASP A 84 11.44 -2.06 -13.11
CA ASP A 84 11.31 -2.25 -14.55
C ASP A 84 10.02 -1.67 -15.13
N ASN A 85 8.98 -1.51 -14.31
CA ASN A 85 7.66 -1.01 -14.71
C ASN A 85 7.28 0.33 -14.07
N ILE A 86 8.20 1.01 -13.41
CA ILE A 86 7.88 2.21 -12.63
C ILE A 86 7.25 3.32 -13.49
N ASP A 87 7.58 3.39 -14.77
CA ASP A 87 7.02 4.36 -15.68
C ASP A 87 5.54 4.15 -16.00
N ASN A 88 5.05 2.92 -15.86
CA ASN A 88 3.64 2.59 -16.01
C ASN A 88 2.80 3.02 -14.81
N ILE A 89 3.41 3.10 -13.64
CA ILE A 89 2.73 3.39 -12.37
C ILE A 89 2.69 4.89 -12.14
N SER A 90 1.56 5.41 -11.68
CA SER A 90 1.46 6.84 -11.36
C SER A 90 2.31 7.21 -10.15
N HIS A 91 2.28 6.40 -9.08
CA HIS A 91 3.15 6.52 -7.91
C HIS A 91 3.09 5.25 -7.05
N ALA A 92 4.18 4.90 -6.40
CA ALA A 92 4.25 3.81 -5.42
C ALA A 92 4.59 4.35 -4.02
N TYR A 93 3.74 4.04 -3.06
CA TYR A 93 3.93 4.33 -1.64
C TYR A 93 4.19 3.02 -0.91
N VAL A 94 5.37 2.86 -0.36
CA VAL A 94 5.80 1.59 0.22
C VAL A 94 6.43 1.78 1.59
N ASP A 95 6.00 0.97 2.54
CA ASP A 95 6.53 1.00 3.90
C ASP A 95 7.85 0.24 4.03
N THR A 96 8.08 -0.74 3.16
CA THR A 96 9.32 -1.51 3.12
C THR A 96 9.80 -1.69 1.68
N LEU A 97 11.11 -1.62 1.45
CA LEU A 97 11.78 -1.88 0.18
C LEU A 97 12.93 -2.87 0.36
N ASP A 98 13.22 -3.62 -0.70
CA ASP A 98 14.45 -4.40 -0.77
C ASP A 98 15.66 -3.46 -0.88
N GLU A 99 16.67 -3.69 -0.05
CA GLU A 99 17.89 -2.89 0.00
C GLU A 99 18.57 -2.79 -1.37
N SER A 100 18.53 -3.90 -2.13
CA SER A 100 19.21 -4.01 -3.43
C SER A 100 18.63 -3.08 -4.51
N TYR A 101 17.40 -2.66 -4.36
CA TYR A 101 16.68 -1.82 -5.34
C TYR A 101 16.28 -0.45 -4.78
N ARG A 102 16.53 -0.20 -3.49
CA ARG A 102 16.03 0.98 -2.79
C ARG A 102 16.48 2.27 -3.43
N GLU A 103 17.77 2.41 -3.65
CA GLU A 103 18.35 3.64 -4.19
C GLU A 103 17.84 3.93 -5.59
N GLU A 104 17.83 2.93 -6.46
CA GLU A 104 17.34 3.08 -7.82
C GLU A 104 15.86 3.46 -7.87
N LEU A 105 15.02 2.79 -7.05
CA LEU A 105 13.59 3.09 -6.95
C LEU A 105 13.34 4.52 -6.46
N LEU A 106 14.05 4.97 -5.43
CA LEU A 106 13.90 6.33 -4.90
C LEU A 106 14.35 7.39 -5.91
N ASN A 107 15.41 7.13 -6.67
CA ASN A 107 15.92 8.04 -7.70
C ASN A 107 14.95 8.23 -8.88
N THR A 108 13.95 7.35 -9.06
CA THR A 108 12.91 7.54 -10.07
C THR A 108 11.98 8.74 -9.79
N GLY A 109 11.92 9.19 -8.53
CA GLY A 109 10.98 10.22 -8.07
C GLY A 109 9.52 9.75 -7.99
N LYS A 110 9.23 8.50 -8.35
CA LYS A 110 7.89 7.91 -8.32
C LYS A 110 7.62 6.99 -7.12
N VAL A 111 8.58 6.88 -6.19
CA VAL A 111 8.45 6.05 -5.00
C VAL A 111 8.60 6.89 -3.75
N THR A 112 7.62 6.79 -2.87
CA THR A 112 7.70 7.28 -1.48
C THR A 112 7.92 6.10 -0.56
N TYR A 113 9.00 6.13 0.22
CA TYR A 113 9.37 5.10 1.16
C TYR A 113 9.27 5.63 2.60
N THR A 114 8.44 5.01 3.42
CA THR A 114 8.17 5.46 4.79
C THR A 114 9.10 4.87 5.86
N LYS A 115 10.11 4.11 5.44
CA LYS A 115 11.15 3.53 6.32
C LYS A 115 10.59 2.62 7.42
N HIS A 116 9.54 1.87 7.10
CA HIS A 116 8.87 0.96 8.02
C HIS A 116 8.32 1.67 9.26
N THR A 117 7.81 2.90 9.09
CA THR A 117 7.27 3.70 10.20
C THR A 117 5.85 3.30 10.59
N ALA A 118 5.12 2.61 9.74
CA ALA A 118 3.81 2.05 10.11
C ALA A 118 3.90 1.07 11.31
N PHE A 119 5.12 0.67 11.69
CA PHE A 119 5.38 -0.25 12.81
C PHE A 119 6.45 0.24 13.81
N ALA A 120 7.18 1.29 13.50
CA ALA A 120 8.39 1.66 14.22
C ALA A 120 8.25 2.96 15.00
N HIS A 121 7.34 3.01 15.95
CA HIS A 121 7.52 3.95 17.05
C HIS A 121 8.15 3.21 18.24
N ASN A 122 9.13 3.88 18.89
CA ASN A 122 9.73 3.45 20.15
C ASN A 122 8.63 3.17 21.17
N PHE A 123 8.25 1.92 21.27
CA PHE A 123 7.33 1.46 22.29
C PHE A 123 7.96 1.64 23.66
N THR A 124 7.48 2.58 24.41
CA THR A 124 7.45 2.45 25.86
C THR A 124 6.08 1.84 26.21
N TYR A 125 6.09 0.63 26.72
CA TYR A 125 4.93 -0.17 27.09
C TYR A 125 4.02 0.45 28.15
N GLU A 126 4.18 1.70 28.48
CA GLU A 126 3.59 2.32 29.66
C GLU A 126 2.23 2.98 29.45
N ASN A 127 1.75 3.17 28.21
CA ASN A 127 0.42 3.73 27.96
C ASN A 127 -0.22 3.14 26.69
N ASN A 128 -0.97 2.07 26.87
CA ASN A 128 -1.64 1.38 25.76
C ASN A 128 -2.62 2.22 24.92
N ASN A 129 -3.22 3.26 25.48
CA ASN A 129 -4.20 4.09 24.74
C ASN A 129 -3.52 5.15 23.86
N SER A 130 -2.45 5.77 24.33
CA SER A 130 -1.72 6.79 23.56
C SER A 130 -1.05 6.23 22.29
N TYR A 131 -0.67 4.96 22.33
CA TYR A 131 -0.05 4.29 21.20
C TYR A 131 -1.01 4.10 20.01
N PHE A 132 -2.24 3.68 20.29
CA PHE A 132 -3.22 3.48 19.23
C PHE A 132 -3.64 4.81 18.61
N ASP A 133 -3.74 5.87 19.42
CA ASP A 133 -4.06 7.22 18.95
C ASP A 133 -2.91 7.81 18.10
N GLU A 134 -1.65 7.59 18.51
CA GLU A 134 -0.48 7.99 17.71
C GLU A 134 -0.34 7.16 16.44
N LEU A 135 -0.56 5.84 16.50
CA LEU A 135 -0.54 4.97 15.33
C LEU A 135 -1.64 5.36 14.37
N GLU A 136 -2.84 5.65 14.86
CA GLU A 136 -3.95 6.16 14.05
C GLU A 136 -3.55 7.47 13.37
N GLY A 137 -3.00 8.43 14.11
CA GLY A 137 -2.50 9.70 13.59
C GLY A 137 -1.45 9.49 12.50
N HIS A 138 -0.47 8.61 12.72
CA HIS A 138 0.58 8.34 11.73
C HIS A 138 0.09 7.56 10.51
N ILE A 139 -0.82 6.62 10.69
CA ILE A 139 -1.43 5.91 9.55
C ILE A 139 -2.28 6.88 8.75
N ILE A 140 -3.05 7.75 9.40
CA ILE A 140 -3.84 8.80 8.76
C ILE A 140 -2.92 9.80 8.07
N ASP A 141 -1.82 10.21 8.68
CA ASP A 141 -0.83 11.11 8.07
C ASP A 141 -0.10 10.44 6.91
N CYS A 142 0.31 9.18 7.04
CA CYS A 142 0.85 8.41 5.93
C CYS A 142 -0.16 8.28 4.80
N LEU A 143 -1.39 7.87 5.08
CA LEU A 143 -2.43 7.75 4.08
C LEU A 143 -2.81 9.11 3.49
N SER A 144 -2.85 10.18 4.29
CA SER A 144 -3.13 11.54 3.84
C SER A 144 -2.03 12.09 2.95
N ASN A 145 -0.78 11.85 3.33
CA ASN A 145 0.39 12.20 2.52
C ASN A 145 0.52 11.30 1.28
N MET A 146 0.15 10.03 1.40
CA MET A 146 0.12 9.07 0.31
C MET A 146 -0.98 9.37 -0.71
N VAL A 147 -2.13 9.81 -0.26
CA VAL A 147 -3.29 10.03 -1.13
C VAL A 147 -3.38 11.47 -1.59
N LEU A 148 -2.46 12.38 -1.27
CA LEU A 148 -2.33 13.79 -1.73
C LEU A 148 -3.62 14.48 -2.23
N ASN A 149 -4.77 13.88 -1.96
CA ASN A 149 -6.08 14.44 -2.20
C ASN A 149 -6.77 14.60 -0.84
N PRO A 150 -6.88 15.84 -0.31
CA PRO A 150 -7.51 16.08 0.98
C PRO A 150 -8.97 15.63 1.05
N VAL A 151 -9.60 15.35 -0.08
CA VAL A 151 -10.96 14.80 -0.14
C VAL A 151 -10.95 13.30 0.16
N LEU A 152 -10.01 12.53 -0.41
CA LEU A 152 -9.89 11.09 -0.13
C LEU A 152 -9.41 10.82 1.31
N ALA A 153 -8.50 11.63 1.83
CA ALA A 153 -8.02 11.52 3.21
C ALA A 153 -9.14 11.69 4.25
N ARG A 154 -10.18 12.46 3.91
CA ARG A 154 -11.38 12.59 4.76
C ARG A 154 -12.35 11.41 4.63
N GLN A 155 -12.25 10.62 3.58
CA GLN A 155 -13.10 9.45 3.31
C GLN A 155 -12.50 8.15 3.83
N VAL A 156 -11.17 8.09 4.04
CA VAL A 156 -10.51 6.94 4.65
C VAL A 156 -10.60 7.08 6.18
N ARG A 157 -11.50 6.34 6.79
CA ARG A 157 -11.57 6.20 8.24
C ARG A 157 -11.02 4.84 8.62
N MET A 158 -10.10 4.83 9.55
CA MET A 158 -9.68 3.59 10.21
C MET A 158 -10.50 3.42 11.48
N THR A 159 -11.22 2.32 11.59
CA THR A 159 -11.92 1.91 12.82
C THR A 159 -11.11 0.79 13.46
N PHE A 160 -10.65 1.00 14.69
CA PHE A 160 -9.95 0.01 15.50
C PHE A 160 -10.92 -0.80 16.35
#